data_d288ae7f4d10524bf61fd21ebcb4f437
#
_entry.id   d288ae7f4d10524bf61fd21ebcb4f437
#
_cell.length_a   1.000
_cell.length_b   1.000
_cell.length_c   1.000
_cell.angle_alpha   90.00
_cell.angle_beta   90.00
_cell.angle_gamma   90.00
#
_symmetry.space_group_name_H-M   'P 1'
#
loop_
_entity.id
_entity.type
_entity.pdbx_description
1 polymer ?
#
loop_
_entity_poly.entity_id
_entity_poly.type
_entity_poly.pdbx_seq_one_letter_code
_entity_poly.pdbx_strand_id
1 'polypeptide(L)'
;PGVINVSARCVSTHALNIFGDHSDIYACRQTGYAMLCSNSPQEVMDLGAVAHLATIKSRVPFLHFFDGFRTSHEIQKIKIWDYESLGEMLDWDAVDAFRRRSLNPEHPVLRGSAQNPDIFFQAREACNPYYDDAVEATVHYMDEVNSRLGTDYKPFNYYGAPDAENVVVAMGSVCDTIEETVDYLNAHGEKVGLVKVHLYRPFSVKHLVEVLPASVKKISVLDRTKEPGSLGEPLYLDVVAALHDTPFANIPVYGGRYGLGSKDTNPGHIISVFRNMEAAEPKKRFTIAIEDDVTHLSLPVSE
;
A
#
# COMPACT_ATOMS: atom_id res chain seq x y z
N PRO A 1 2.25 -6.38 -20.00
CA PRO A 1 1.13 -6.18 -19.10
C PRO A 1 0.61 -7.49 -18.52
N GLY A 2 0.15 -7.44 -17.29
CA GLY A 2 -0.44 -8.56 -16.58
C GLY A 2 -0.79 -8.14 -15.15
N VAL A 3 -1.85 -8.70 -14.59
CA VAL A 3 -2.27 -8.46 -13.20
C VAL A 3 -2.36 -9.79 -12.48
N ILE A 4 -1.79 -9.84 -11.29
CA ILE A 4 -1.97 -10.92 -10.33
C ILE A 4 -2.78 -10.37 -9.17
N ASN A 5 -4.00 -10.88 -8.97
CA ASN A 5 -4.81 -10.54 -7.81
C ASN A 5 -4.45 -11.48 -6.66
N VAL A 6 -4.11 -10.91 -5.50
CA VAL A 6 -3.59 -11.66 -4.36
C VAL A 6 -4.40 -11.36 -3.10
N SER A 7 -4.97 -12.41 -2.53
CA SER A 7 -5.47 -12.41 -1.16
C SER A 7 -4.29 -12.69 -0.23
N ALA A 8 -3.72 -11.65 0.37
CA ALA A 8 -2.44 -11.70 1.08
C ALA A 8 -2.43 -12.68 2.26
N ARG A 9 -1.38 -13.47 2.39
CA ARG A 9 -1.25 -14.55 3.37
C ARG A 9 0.11 -14.56 4.07
N CYS A 10 0.14 -15.21 5.22
CA CYS A 10 1.37 -15.46 5.95
C CYS A 10 2.32 -16.36 5.17
N VAL A 11 3.59 -15.98 5.09
CA VAL A 11 4.66 -16.90 4.73
C VAL A 11 5.02 -17.76 5.94
N SER A 12 5.10 -19.08 5.75
CA SER A 12 5.50 -20.01 6.82
C SER A 12 6.92 -19.72 7.31
N THR A 13 7.09 -19.63 8.63
CA THR A 13 8.38 -19.43 9.28
C THR A 13 8.61 -20.50 10.36
N HIS A 14 8.43 -20.16 11.65
CA HIS A 14 8.52 -21.13 12.75
C HIS A 14 7.33 -22.10 12.79
N ALA A 15 6.21 -21.73 12.18
CA ALA A 15 5.01 -22.54 12.05
C ALA A 15 4.25 -22.18 10.77
N LEU A 16 3.36 -23.08 10.32
CA LEU A 16 2.35 -22.76 9.32
C LEU A 16 1.25 -21.93 9.97
N ASN A 17 0.87 -20.84 9.31
CA ASN A 17 -0.34 -20.10 9.63
C ASN A 17 -1.14 -19.89 8.34
N ILE A 18 -2.40 -20.35 8.32
CA ILE A 18 -3.26 -20.26 7.13
C ILE A 18 -3.93 -18.88 6.97
N PHE A 19 -3.90 -18.06 8.02
CA PHE A 19 -4.53 -16.73 8.01
C PHE A 19 -3.67 -15.68 7.32
N GLY A 20 -4.14 -14.42 7.33
CA GLY A 20 -3.54 -13.35 6.54
C GLY A 20 -2.53 -12.49 7.30
N ASP A 21 -1.54 -12.06 6.58
CA ASP A 21 -0.73 -10.87 6.80
C ASP A 21 -0.09 -10.46 5.46
N HIS A 22 0.81 -9.47 5.44
CA HIS A 22 1.42 -8.97 4.21
C HIS A 22 2.82 -9.55 3.93
N SER A 23 3.23 -10.64 4.57
CA SER A 23 4.59 -11.16 4.41
C SER A 23 4.87 -11.71 3.01
N ASP A 24 3.89 -12.32 2.34
CA ASP A 24 4.00 -12.76 0.95
C ASP A 24 4.13 -11.58 -0.02
N ILE A 25 3.33 -10.54 0.20
CA ILE A 25 3.36 -9.31 -0.59
C ILE A 25 4.72 -8.62 -0.47
N TYR A 26 5.19 -8.43 0.76
CA TYR A 26 6.49 -7.80 0.98
C TYR A 26 7.67 -8.63 0.45
N ALA A 27 7.55 -9.96 0.43
CA ALA A 27 8.54 -10.82 -0.20
C ALA A 27 8.66 -10.56 -1.72
N CYS A 28 7.59 -10.08 -2.35
CA CYS A 28 7.55 -9.77 -3.79
C CYS A 28 7.98 -8.33 -4.13
N ARG A 29 8.25 -7.44 -3.16
CA ARG A 29 8.52 -6.02 -3.40
C ARG A 29 9.74 -5.72 -4.29
N GLN A 30 10.65 -6.68 -4.44
CA GLN A 30 11.87 -6.55 -5.25
C GLN A 30 11.74 -7.17 -6.64
N THR A 31 10.58 -7.73 -7.00
CA THR A 31 10.40 -8.48 -8.26
C THR A 31 10.17 -7.59 -9.48
N GLY A 32 9.84 -6.31 -9.26
CA GLY A 32 9.56 -5.36 -10.34
C GLY A 32 8.08 -5.25 -10.71
N TYR A 33 7.17 -5.88 -9.96
CA TYR A 33 5.74 -5.62 -10.06
C TYR A 33 5.41 -4.25 -9.46
N ALA A 34 4.54 -3.48 -10.12
CA ALA A 34 3.80 -2.44 -9.44
C ALA A 34 2.84 -3.09 -8.43
N MET A 35 2.66 -2.49 -7.26
CA MET A 35 1.92 -3.11 -6.17
C MET A 35 0.82 -2.16 -5.69
N LEU A 36 -0.43 -2.57 -5.91
CA LEU A 36 -1.62 -1.78 -5.61
C LEU A 36 -2.43 -2.48 -4.52
N CYS A 37 -2.70 -1.79 -3.41
CA CYS A 37 -3.44 -2.28 -2.25
C CYS A 37 -4.88 -1.80 -2.25
N SER A 38 -5.82 -2.68 -1.95
CA SER A 38 -7.22 -2.35 -1.69
C SER A 38 -7.58 -2.64 -0.23
N ASN A 39 -8.35 -1.74 0.38
CA ASN A 39 -8.69 -1.81 1.81
C ASN A 39 -10.03 -2.55 2.05
N SER A 40 -10.98 -2.46 1.11
CA SER A 40 -12.33 -3.01 1.23
C SER A 40 -12.75 -3.80 -0.03
N PRO A 41 -13.81 -4.61 0.01
CA PRO A 41 -14.34 -5.30 -1.17
C PRO A 41 -14.75 -4.38 -2.32
N GLN A 42 -15.24 -3.16 -2.03
CA GLN A 42 -15.53 -2.18 -3.08
C GLN A 42 -14.24 -1.70 -3.74
N GLU A 43 -13.22 -1.40 -2.96
CA GLU A 43 -11.91 -1.02 -3.50
C GLU A 43 -11.27 -2.13 -4.33
N VAL A 44 -11.45 -3.40 -3.94
CA VAL A 44 -10.98 -4.55 -4.75
C VAL A 44 -11.59 -4.54 -6.15
N MET A 45 -12.89 -4.20 -6.27
CA MET A 45 -13.56 -4.08 -7.56
C MET A 45 -13.00 -2.90 -8.37
N ASP A 46 -12.88 -1.74 -7.74
CA ASP A 46 -12.54 -0.48 -8.42
C ASP A 46 -11.04 -0.39 -8.75
N LEU A 47 -10.17 -0.67 -7.77
CA LEU A 47 -8.71 -0.64 -7.99
C LEU A 47 -8.22 -1.86 -8.81
N GLY A 48 -8.98 -2.95 -8.82
CA GLY A 48 -8.77 -4.05 -9.77
C GLY A 48 -8.89 -3.56 -11.22
N ALA A 49 -9.89 -2.74 -11.54
CA ALA A 49 -10.01 -2.11 -12.85
C ALA A 49 -8.81 -1.19 -13.13
N VAL A 50 -8.43 -0.34 -12.17
CA VAL A 50 -7.23 0.53 -12.28
C VAL A 50 -5.98 -0.30 -12.60
N ALA A 51 -5.74 -1.40 -11.88
CA ALA A 51 -4.56 -2.25 -12.10
C ALA A 51 -4.53 -2.82 -13.53
N HIS A 52 -5.67 -3.28 -14.06
CA HIS A 52 -5.77 -3.80 -15.42
C HIS A 52 -5.56 -2.73 -16.49
N LEU A 53 -6.11 -1.55 -16.31
CA LEU A 53 -5.94 -0.43 -17.23
C LEU A 53 -4.50 0.11 -17.20
N ALA A 54 -3.95 0.33 -15.99
CA ALA A 54 -2.62 0.86 -15.80
C ALA A 54 -1.51 -0.09 -16.32
N THR A 55 -1.64 -1.41 -16.14
CA THR A 55 -0.64 -2.35 -16.69
C THR A 55 -0.60 -2.35 -18.21
N ILE A 56 -1.75 -2.16 -18.86
CA ILE A 56 -1.82 -2.06 -20.34
C ILE A 56 -1.11 -0.78 -20.79
N LYS A 57 -1.38 0.33 -20.14
CA LYS A 57 -0.82 1.65 -20.46
C LYS A 57 0.68 1.71 -20.20
N SER A 58 1.11 1.39 -18.98
CA SER A 58 2.50 1.52 -18.51
C SER A 58 3.42 0.39 -18.95
N ARG A 59 2.86 -0.77 -19.35
CA ARG A 59 3.61 -2.01 -19.65
C ARG A 59 4.28 -2.68 -18.45
N VAL A 60 4.12 -2.13 -17.25
CA VAL A 60 4.59 -2.73 -15.99
C VAL A 60 3.54 -3.72 -15.48
N PRO A 61 3.89 -4.94 -15.08
CA PRO A 61 2.94 -5.87 -14.48
C PRO A 61 2.53 -5.40 -13.09
N PHE A 62 1.28 -5.66 -12.70
CA PHE A 62 0.73 -5.28 -11.41
C PHE A 62 0.46 -6.49 -10.54
N LEU A 63 0.78 -6.35 -9.26
CA LEU A 63 0.32 -7.18 -8.18
C LEU A 63 -0.71 -6.36 -7.41
N HIS A 64 -1.99 -6.68 -7.63
CA HIS A 64 -3.11 -6.08 -6.93
C HIS A 64 -3.47 -6.97 -5.74
N PHE A 65 -3.40 -6.44 -4.53
CA PHE A 65 -3.57 -7.23 -3.33
C PHE A 65 -4.53 -6.60 -2.32
N PHE A 66 -5.05 -7.43 -1.47
CA PHE A 66 -5.96 -7.10 -0.37
C PHE A 66 -5.80 -8.13 0.74
N ASP A 67 -6.33 -7.84 1.93
CA ASP A 67 -6.14 -8.68 3.09
C ASP A 67 -6.86 -10.03 2.96
N GLY A 68 -6.09 -11.12 3.05
CA GLY A 68 -6.62 -12.46 3.19
C GLY A 68 -7.35 -12.67 4.53
N PHE A 69 -8.43 -13.42 4.52
CA PHE A 69 -9.34 -13.66 5.64
C PHE A 69 -10.06 -12.43 6.23
N ARG A 70 -9.64 -11.22 5.92
CA ARG A 70 -10.39 -10.01 6.23
C ARG A 70 -11.19 -9.63 4.99
N THR A 71 -10.66 -8.79 4.13
CA THR A 71 -11.32 -8.34 2.90
C THR A 71 -11.78 -9.51 2.01
N SER A 72 -10.99 -10.59 1.89
CA SER A 72 -11.34 -11.73 1.03
C SER A 72 -12.52 -12.59 1.52
N HIS A 73 -12.90 -12.48 2.79
CA HIS A 73 -14.02 -13.22 3.39
C HIS A 73 -15.15 -12.29 3.87
N GLU A 74 -14.99 -10.99 3.66
CA GLU A 74 -16.01 -10.02 4.00
C GLU A 74 -17.19 -10.13 3.04
N ILE A 75 -18.41 -10.18 3.58
CA ILE A 75 -19.65 -10.15 2.80
C ILE A 75 -20.17 -8.73 2.77
N GLN A 76 -19.97 -8.05 1.66
CA GLN A 76 -20.37 -6.68 1.47
C GLN A 76 -21.14 -6.52 0.16
N LYS A 77 -22.15 -5.63 0.16
CA LYS A 77 -22.83 -5.22 -1.07
C LYS A 77 -21.97 -4.19 -1.78
N ILE A 78 -21.53 -4.51 -2.99
CA ILE A 78 -20.68 -3.63 -3.81
C ILE A 78 -21.38 -3.23 -5.10
N LYS A 79 -20.95 -2.11 -5.69
CA LYS A 79 -21.26 -1.74 -7.08
C LYS A 79 -20.29 -2.47 -7.99
N ILE A 80 -20.79 -3.01 -9.10
CA ILE A 80 -19.98 -3.67 -10.11
C ILE A 80 -19.89 -2.81 -11.36
N TRP A 81 -18.78 -2.94 -12.09
CA TRP A 81 -18.59 -2.31 -13.38
C TRP A 81 -19.46 -2.98 -14.46
N ASP A 82 -19.99 -2.20 -15.37
CA ASP A 82 -20.44 -2.71 -16.66
C ASP A 82 -19.25 -2.76 -17.65
N TYR A 83 -19.34 -3.69 -18.61
CA TYR A 83 -18.26 -3.90 -19.58
C TYR A 83 -18.08 -2.75 -20.56
N GLU A 84 -19.14 -1.99 -20.86
CA GLU A 84 -19.09 -0.84 -21.77
C GLU A 84 -18.23 0.27 -21.16
N SER A 85 -18.51 0.64 -19.91
CA SER A 85 -17.72 1.63 -19.16
C SER A 85 -16.25 1.23 -19.04
N LEU A 86 -15.94 -0.05 -18.79
CA LEU A 86 -14.56 -0.53 -18.76
C LEU A 86 -13.89 -0.44 -20.12
N GLY A 87 -14.63 -0.78 -21.19
CA GLY A 87 -14.15 -0.72 -22.58
C GLY A 87 -13.83 0.71 -23.04
N GLU A 88 -14.59 1.70 -22.58
CA GLU A 88 -14.34 3.13 -22.86
C GLU A 88 -13.06 3.66 -22.24
N MET A 89 -12.69 3.19 -21.04
CA MET A 89 -11.45 3.59 -20.37
C MET A 89 -10.20 2.93 -20.96
N LEU A 90 -10.36 1.88 -21.78
CA LEU A 90 -9.25 1.10 -22.30
C LEU A 90 -8.47 1.88 -23.36
N ASP A 91 -7.16 1.99 -23.18
CA ASP A 91 -6.25 2.49 -24.23
C ASP A 91 -6.05 1.44 -25.31
N TRP A 92 -6.88 1.52 -26.38
CA TRP A 92 -6.85 0.57 -27.50
C TRP A 92 -5.56 0.65 -28.31
N ASP A 93 -4.92 1.81 -28.40
CA ASP A 93 -3.62 1.95 -29.05
C ASP A 93 -2.53 1.19 -28.29
N ALA A 94 -2.57 1.23 -26.96
CA ALA A 94 -1.68 0.45 -26.10
C ALA A 94 -1.94 -1.07 -26.24
N VAL A 95 -3.21 -1.49 -26.35
CA VAL A 95 -3.59 -2.89 -26.59
C VAL A 95 -3.02 -3.36 -27.93
N ASP A 96 -3.20 -2.59 -29.00
CA ASP A 96 -2.70 -2.94 -30.31
C ASP A 96 -1.17 -2.92 -30.37
N ALA A 97 -0.53 -1.96 -29.70
CA ALA A 97 0.92 -1.95 -29.56
C ALA A 97 1.43 -3.18 -28.79
N PHE A 98 0.72 -3.64 -27.78
CA PHE A 98 1.05 -4.88 -27.07
C PHE A 98 0.92 -6.09 -27.99
N ARG A 99 -0.19 -6.21 -28.75
CA ARG A 99 -0.42 -7.30 -29.71
C ARG A 99 0.67 -7.35 -30.77
N ARG A 100 1.07 -6.20 -31.33
CA ARG A 100 2.17 -6.11 -32.32
C ARG A 100 3.52 -6.56 -31.77
N ARG A 101 3.75 -6.46 -30.45
CA ARG A 101 4.97 -6.95 -29.80
C ARG A 101 4.92 -8.41 -29.39
N SER A 102 3.81 -9.08 -29.56
CA SER A 102 3.69 -10.51 -29.26
C SER A 102 4.63 -11.33 -30.14
N LEU A 103 5.06 -12.50 -29.63
CA LEU A 103 5.87 -13.43 -30.42
C LEU A 103 5.08 -13.86 -31.66
N ASN A 104 5.68 -13.69 -32.85
CA ASN A 104 5.08 -14.01 -34.09
C ASN A 104 6.10 -14.72 -35.00
N PRO A 105 5.84 -15.95 -35.51
CA PRO A 105 6.78 -16.67 -36.36
C PRO A 105 7.13 -15.92 -37.65
N GLU A 106 6.19 -15.09 -38.18
CA GLU A 106 6.43 -14.30 -39.39
C GLU A 106 7.36 -13.09 -39.13
N HIS A 107 7.46 -12.65 -37.88
CA HIS A 107 8.32 -11.56 -37.44
C HIS A 107 9.08 -11.99 -36.18
N PRO A 108 10.05 -12.94 -36.33
CA PRO A 108 10.74 -13.50 -35.18
C PRO A 108 11.62 -12.47 -34.49
N VAL A 109 11.57 -12.44 -33.16
CA VAL A 109 12.42 -11.60 -32.30
C VAL A 109 13.03 -12.45 -31.19
N LEU A 110 14.27 -12.19 -30.86
CA LEU A 110 14.94 -12.81 -29.73
C LEU A 110 14.68 -11.98 -28.46
N ARG A 111 14.15 -12.62 -27.43
CA ARG A 111 13.93 -12.02 -26.11
C ARG A 111 14.43 -12.93 -25.01
N GLY A 112 14.84 -12.34 -23.87
CA GLY A 112 15.29 -13.11 -22.72
C GLY A 112 16.64 -13.81 -22.94
N SER A 113 17.47 -13.30 -23.87
CA SER A 113 18.84 -13.77 -24.02
C SER A 113 19.71 -13.44 -22.80
N ALA A 114 20.76 -14.23 -22.56
CA ALA A 114 21.75 -13.89 -21.56
C ALA A 114 22.48 -12.59 -21.93
N GLN A 115 22.71 -11.74 -20.96
CA GLN A 115 23.46 -10.50 -21.08
C GLN A 115 24.69 -10.53 -20.17
N ASN A 116 25.81 -10.07 -20.69
CA ASN A 116 27.04 -9.97 -19.93
C ASN A 116 27.14 -8.65 -19.17
N PRO A 117 28.16 -8.47 -18.27
CA PRO A 117 28.32 -7.25 -17.48
C PRO A 117 28.42 -5.95 -18.27
N ASP A 118 28.81 -6.03 -19.54
CA ASP A 118 28.93 -4.88 -20.44
C ASP A 118 27.60 -4.21 -20.81
N ILE A 119 26.48 -4.95 -20.78
CA ILE A 119 25.15 -4.44 -21.18
C ILE A 119 24.05 -4.66 -20.14
N PHE A 120 24.20 -5.62 -19.23
CA PHE A 120 23.12 -5.98 -18.29
C PHE A 120 22.73 -4.82 -17.36
N PHE A 121 23.71 -4.11 -16.80
CA PHE A 121 23.43 -3.02 -15.87
C PHE A 121 22.72 -1.85 -16.56
N GLN A 122 23.19 -1.44 -17.74
CA GLN A 122 22.54 -0.40 -18.54
C GLN A 122 21.11 -0.78 -18.89
N ALA A 123 20.85 -2.02 -19.25
CA ALA A 123 19.50 -2.52 -19.52
C ALA A 123 18.60 -2.48 -18.27
N ARG A 124 19.16 -2.75 -17.08
CA ARG A 124 18.42 -2.61 -15.80
C ARG A 124 18.08 -1.16 -15.48
N GLU A 125 18.99 -0.21 -15.71
CA GLU A 125 18.74 1.21 -15.52
C GLU A 125 17.74 1.79 -16.54
N ALA A 126 17.75 1.29 -17.77
CA ALA A 126 16.86 1.71 -18.84
C ALA A 126 15.38 1.42 -18.57
N CYS A 127 15.05 0.63 -17.54
CA CYS A 127 13.68 0.36 -17.15
C CYS A 127 13.06 1.45 -16.24
N ASN A 128 13.86 2.36 -15.65
CA ASN A 128 13.39 3.36 -14.69
C ASN A 128 12.22 4.21 -15.22
N PRO A 129 12.23 4.75 -16.44
CA PRO A 129 11.12 5.55 -16.94
C PRO A 129 9.77 4.81 -16.98
N TYR A 130 9.77 3.50 -17.15
CA TYR A 130 8.53 2.72 -17.13
C TYR A 130 7.86 2.69 -15.75
N TYR A 131 8.64 2.81 -14.68
CA TYR A 131 8.12 2.89 -13.33
C TYR A 131 7.57 4.28 -13.01
N ASP A 132 8.16 5.34 -13.57
CA ASP A 132 7.60 6.69 -13.51
C ASP A 132 6.27 6.73 -14.28
N ASP A 133 6.23 6.19 -15.50
CA ASP A 133 5.01 6.04 -16.30
C ASP A 133 3.94 5.20 -15.58
N ALA A 134 4.32 4.21 -14.78
CA ALA A 134 3.38 3.39 -14.03
C ALA A 134 2.68 4.18 -12.92
N VAL A 135 3.36 5.12 -12.26
CA VAL A 135 2.75 6.05 -11.31
C VAL A 135 1.71 6.91 -12.01
N GLU A 136 2.11 7.58 -13.10
CA GLU A 136 1.24 8.48 -13.87
C GLU A 136 0.03 7.73 -14.46
N ALA A 137 0.22 6.53 -14.98
CA ALA A 137 -0.88 5.70 -15.48
C ALA A 137 -1.84 5.30 -14.35
N THR A 138 -1.33 5.00 -13.15
CA THR A 138 -2.17 4.66 -12.01
C THR A 138 -3.01 5.87 -11.57
N VAL A 139 -2.40 7.04 -11.45
CA VAL A 139 -3.10 8.30 -11.13
C VAL A 139 -4.19 8.60 -12.16
N HIS A 140 -3.83 8.54 -13.45
CA HIS A 140 -4.78 8.78 -14.54
C HIS A 140 -6.02 7.87 -14.43
N TYR A 141 -5.84 6.57 -14.23
CA TYR A 141 -6.97 5.66 -14.13
C TYR A 141 -7.71 5.71 -12.78
N MET A 142 -7.06 6.12 -11.71
CA MET A 142 -7.76 6.50 -10.47
C MET A 142 -8.69 7.69 -10.71
N ASP A 143 -8.23 8.73 -11.42
CA ASP A 143 -9.02 9.92 -11.75
C ASP A 143 -10.22 9.57 -12.67
N GLU A 144 -10.01 8.68 -13.66
CA GLU A 144 -11.09 8.16 -14.52
C GLU A 144 -12.16 7.41 -13.70
N VAL A 145 -11.73 6.54 -12.79
CA VAL A 145 -12.62 5.81 -11.88
C VAL A 145 -13.37 6.77 -10.96
N ASN A 146 -12.65 7.72 -10.35
CA ASN A 146 -13.22 8.74 -9.47
C ASN A 146 -14.31 9.54 -10.16
N SER A 147 -14.06 9.96 -11.40
CA SER A 147 -15.04 10.75 -12.17
C SER A 147 -16.31 9.98 -12.50
N ARG A 148 -16.23 8.66 -12.68
CA ARG A 148 -17.37 7.79 -13.04
C ARG A 148 -18.15 7.31 -11.82
N LEU A 149 -17.47 7.05 -10.70
CA LEU A 149 -18.08 6.48 -9.50
C LEU A 149 -18.34 7.49 -8.39
N GLY A 150 -17.76 8.70 -8.46
CA GLY A 150 -17.84 9.72 -7.40
C GLY A 150 -16.98 9.33 -6.20
N THR A 151 -15.86 8.65 -6.42
CA THR A 151 -14.86 8.26 -5.42
C THR A 151 -13.69 9.27 -5.38
N ASP A 152 -12.69 9.05 -4.52
CA ASP A 152 -11.50 9.90 -4.39
C ASP A 152 -10.22 9.04 -4.24
N TYR A 153 -10.05 8.02 -5.07
CA TYR A 153 -8.87 7.17 -5.05
C TYR A 153 -7.62 7.93 -5.50
N LYS A 154 -6.55 7.78 -4.73
CA LYS A 154 -5.22 8.34 -4.98
C LYS A 154 -4.14 7.32 -4.59
N PRO A 155 -2.88 7.47 -5.07
CA PRO A 155 -1.78 6.63 -4.59
C PRO A 155 -1.66 6.61 -3.05
N PHE A 156 -1.92 7.74 -2.42
CA PHE A 156 -2.08 7.91 -0.98
C PHE A 156 -3.32 8.77 -0.72
N ASN A 157 -4.19 8.32 0.17
CA ASN A 157 -5.36 9.11 0.61
C ASN A 157 -5.17 9.55 2.04
N TYR A 158 -5.42 10.83 2.30
CA TYR A 158 -5.46 11.37 3.66
C TYR A 158 -6.88 11.34 4.21
N TYR A 159 -7.02 10.99 5.48
CA TYR A 159 -8.26 11.03 6.23
C TYR A 159 -8.04 11.60 7.63
N GLY A 160 -8.86 12.55 8.08
CA GLY A 160 -8.81 13.10 9.45
C GLY A 160 -8.77 14.62 9.50
N ALA A 161 -8.26 15.16 10.62
CA ALA A 161 -8.19 16.59 10.83
C ALA A 161 -7.24 17.27 9.80
N PRO A 162 -7.64 18.38 9.16
CA PRO A 162 -6.80 19.07 8.17
C PRO A 162 -5.54 19.67 8.79
N ASP A 163 -5.52 19.84 10.10
CA ASP A 163 -4.41 20.35 10.90
C ASP A 163 -3.87 19.29 11.89
N ALA A 164 -3.93 18.02 11.50
CA ALA A 164 -3.44 16.91 12.32
C ALA A 164 -1.97 17.08 12.68
N GLU A 165 -1.64 16.81 13.93
CA GLU A 165 -0.28 16.81 14.47
C GLU A 165 0.31 15.38 14.54
N ASN A 166 -0.53 14.38 14.74
CA ASN A 166 -0.18 12.96 14.79
C ASN A 166 -0.88 12.22 13.65
N VAL A 167 -0.11 11.52 12.83
CA VAL A 167 -0.63 10.79 11.67
C VAL A 167 -0.18 9.33 11.71
N VAL A 168 -1.11 8.42 11.44
CA VAL A 168 -0.81 7.01 11.19
C VAL A 168 -0.72 6.79 9.69
N VAL A 169 0.24 5.98 9.25
CA VAL A 169 0.34 5.50 7.86
C VAL A 169 0.13 3.99 7.86
N ALA A 170 -0.82 3.52 7.08
CA ALA A 170 -1.15 2.10 6.99
C ALA A 170 -1.70 1.73 5.61
N MET A 171 -1.81 0.43 5.34
CA MET A 171 -2.50 -0.10 4.15
C MET A 171 -3.28 -1.36 4.49
N GLY A 172 -4.29 -1.67 3.67
CA GLY A 172 -5.17 -2.81 3.85
C GLY A 172 -6.34 -2.52 4.79
N SER A 173 -7.04 -3.58 5.20
CA SER A 173 -8.32 -3.50 5.91
C SER A 173 -8.29 -2.80 7.27
N VAL A 174 -7.11 -2.64 7.88
CA VAL A 174 -6.96 -1.89 9.14
C VAL A 174 -7.32 -0.41 8.98
N CYS A 175 -7.26 0.12 7.77
CA CYS A 175 -7.56 1.52 7.50
C CYS A 175 -8.98 1.89 7.93
N ASP A 176 -9.96 1.02 7.73
CA ASP A 176 -11.35 1.28 8.17
C ASP A 176 -11.45 1.41 9.70
N THR A 177 -10.76 0.53 10.45
CA THR A 177 -10.69 0.64 11.92
C THR A 177 -9.99 1.92 12.37
N ILE A 178 -8.96 2.34 11.63
CA ILE A 178 -8.24 3.58 11.93
C ILE A 178 -9.11 4.79 11.64
N GLU A 179 -9.88 4.80 10.55
CA GLU A 179 -10.82 5.90 10.22
C GLU A 179 -11.85 6.12 11.33
N GLU A 180 -12.52 5.06 11.79
CA GLU A 180 -13.45 5.15 12.92
C GLU A 180 -12.77 5.66 14.20
N THR A 181 -11.54 5.23 14.44
CA THR A 181 -10.76 5.71 15.60
C THR A 181 -10.39 7.19 15.46
N VAL A 182 -9.99 7.62 14.27
CA VAL A 182 -9.68 9.03 13.94
C VAL A 182 -10.91 9.91 14.13
N ASP A 183 -12.07 9.46 13.66
CA ASP A 183 -13.34 10.18 13.86
C ASP A 183 -13.67 10.33 15.35
N TYR A 184 -13.54 9.25 16.11
CA TYR A 184 -13.75 9.28 17.56
C TYR A 184 -12.81 10.28 18.25
N LEU A 185 -11.51 10.21 18.00
CA LEU A 185 -10.53 11.07 18.63
C LEU A 185 -10.71 12.55 18.25
N ASN A 186 -10.94 12.83 16.97
CA ASN A 186 -11.19 14.19 16.49
C ASN A 186 -12.48 14.77 17.06
N ALA A 187 -13.55 13.97 17.23
CA ALA A 187 -14.77 14.38 17.90
C ALA A 187 -14.56 14.72 19.38
N HIS A 188 -13.49 14.20 20.00
CA HIS A 188 -13.08 14.51 21.37
C HIS A 188 -12.01 15.61 21.47
N GLY A 189 -11.77 16.34 20.36
CA GLY A 189 -10.91 17.53 20.34
C GLY A 189 -9.44 17.25 20.04
N GLU A 190 -9.10 16.04 19.60
CA GLU A 190 -7.75 15.72 19.16
C GLU A 190 -7.54 16.14 17.67
N LYS A 191 -6.28 16.15 17.24
CA LYS A 191 -5.88 16.50 15.88
C LYS A 191 -5.07 15.38 15.27
N VAL A 192 -5.79 14.36 14.84
CA VAL A 192 -5.19 13.12 14.34
C VAL A 192 -5.65 12.80 12.93
N GLY A 193 -4.85 12.00 12.22
CA GLY A 193 -5.16 11.58 10.86
C GLY A 193 -4.54 10.26 10.46
N LEU A 194 -4.95 9.80 9.30
CA LEU A 194 -4.51 8.57 8.65
C LEU A 194 -4.06 8.90 7.22
N VAL A 195 -2.94 8.32 6.79
CA VAL A 195 -2.61 8.16 5.37
C VAL A 195 -2.81 6.70 4.98
N LYS A 196 -3.75 6.47 4.08
CA LYS A 196 -4.00 5.16 3.44
C LYS A 196 -3.09 4.99 2.25
N VAL A 197 -2.34 3.90 2.18
CA VAL A 197 -1.46 3.58 1.06
C VAL A 197 -2.18 2.67 0.08
N HIS A 198 -2.41 3.14 -1.14
CA HIS A 198 -2.93 2.30 -2.24
C HIS A 198 -1.80 1.87 -3.17
N LEU A 199 -1.00 2.80 -3.71
CA LEU A 199 0.14 2.45 -4.56
C LEU A 199 1.42 2.29 -3.71
N TYR A 200 1.74 1.04 -3.35
CA TYR A 200 2.93 0.73 -2.57
C TYR A 200 4.21 0.67 -3.43
N ARG A 201 4.10 0.22 -4.69
CA ARG A 201 5.17 0.23 -5.69
C ARG A 201 4.63 0.64 -7.07
N PRO A 202 5.31 1.55 -7.77
CA PRO A 202 6.42 2.38 -7.31
C PRO A 202 6.03 3.29 -6.14
N PHE A 203 6.94 3.51 -5.18
CA PHE A 203 6.65 4.38 -4.03
C PHE A 203 6.88 5.85 -4.40
N SER A 204 5.82 6.63 -4.46
CA SER A 204 5.89 8.02 -4.91
C SER A 204 6.02 9.00 -3.74
N VAL A 205 7.23 9.54 -3.56
CA VAL A 205 7.51 10.58 -2.54
C VAL A 205 6.62 11.80 -2.74
N LYS A 206 6.47 12.25 -3.99
CA LYS A 206 5.61 13.39 -4.35
C LYS A 206 4.21 13.24 -3.78
N HIS A 207 3.54 12.15 -4.11
CA HIS A 207 2.15 11.94 -3.71
C HIS A 207 1.98 11.68 -2.20
N LEU A 208 2.99 11.09 -1.53
CA LEU A 208 2.98 10.98 -0.08
C LEU A 208 3.06 12.35 0.60
N VAL A 209 3.99 13.20 0.14
CA VAL A 209 4.20 14.54 0.73
C VAL A 209 3.00 15.46 0.47
N GLU A 210 2.38 15.38 -0.71
CA GLU A 210 1.22 16.19 -1.08
C GLU A 210 0.00 15.97 -0.19
N VAL A 211 -0.17 14.77 0.38
CA VAL A 211 -1.33 14.47 1.24
C VAL A 211 -1.08 14.73 2.73
N LEU A 212 0.18 14.84 3.15
CA LEU A 212 0.49 15.09 4.56
C LEU A 212 0.15 16.52 4.97
N PRO A 213 -0.65 16.73 6.05
CA PRO A 213 -0.85 18.06 6.60
C PRO A 213 0.47 18.72 7.00
N ALA A 214 0.62 20.02 6.69
CA ALA A 214 1.83 20.77 7.05
C ALA A 214 2.07 20.87 8.57
N SER A 215 1.04 20.61 9.38
CA SER A 215 1.04 20.61 10.84
C SER A 215 1.59 19.35 11.48
N VAL A 216 1.87 18.29 10.69
CA VAL A 216 2.31 16.99 11.20
C VAL A 216 3.61 17.13 11.99
N LYS A 217 3.59 16.60 13.21
CA LYS A 217 4.74 16.59 14.13
C LYS A 217 5.30 15.19 14.35
N LYS A 218 4.47 14.15 14.21
CA LYS A 218 4.85 12.76 14.45
C LYS A 218 4.08 11.83 13.52
N ILE A 219 4.73 10.77 13.09
CA ILE A 219 4.12 9.72 12.26
C ILE A 219 4.34 8.36 12.93
N SER A 220 3.30 7.52 12.95
CA SER A 220 3.42 6.09 13.22
C SER A 220 3.08 5.30 11.97
N VAL A 221 3.95 4.40 11.55
CA VAL A 221 3.72 3.51 10.41
C VAL A 221 3.35 2.12 10.93
N LEU A 222 2.22 1.59 10.48
CA LEU A 222 1.76 0.27 10.86
C LEU A 222 1.99 -0.73 9.72
N ASP A 223 2.81 -1.72 9.98
CA ASP A 223 3.12 -2.82 9.07
C ASP A 223 2.43 -4.12 9.53
N ARG A 224 1.67 -4.76 8.63
CA ARG A 224 1.06 -6.07 8.90
C ARG A 224 2.03 -7.20 8.57
N THR A 225 3.24 -7.09 9.05
CA THR A 225 4.32 -8.06 8.86
C THR A 225 5.39 -7.93 9.92
N LYS A 226 6.28 -8.91 9.95
CA LYS A 226 7.56 -8.84 10.67
C LYS A 226 8.65 -9.31 9.72
N GLU A 227 9.60 -8.45 9.41
CA GLU A 227 10.82 -8.80 8.67
C GLU A 227 11.95 -9.17 9.65
N PRO A 228 12.28 -10.46 9.84
CA PRO A 228 13.31 -10.86 10.79
C PRO A 228 14.68 -10.30 10.44
N GLY A 229 15.36 -9.70 11.41
CA GLY A 229 16.71 -9.15 11.24
C GLY A 229 16.79 -7.80 10.55
N SER A 230 15.66 -7.23 10.10
CA SER A 230 15.62 -5.88 9.54
C SER A 230 15.66 -4.79 10.62
N LEU A 231 16.12 -3.60 10.23
CA LEU A 231 16.07 -2.40 11.07
C LEU A 231 14.64 -1.90 11.29
N GLY A 232 13.70 -2.28 10.44
CA GLY A 232 12.27 -1.97 10.50
C GLY A 232 11.51 -2.74 9.46
N GLU A 233 10.20 -2.70 9.55
CA GLU A 233 9.32 -3.32 8.59
C GLU A 233 9.29 -2.52 7.27
N PRO A 234 8.91 -3.13 6.15
CA PRO A 234 9.10 -2.53 4.83
C PRO A 234 8.41 -1.18 4.62
N LEU A 235 7.14 -1.02 4.99
CA LEU A 235 6.44 0.26 4.82
C LEU A 235 7.07 1.35 5.68
N TYR A 236 7.42 1.02 6.92
CA TYR A 236 8.12 1.95 7.80
C TYR A 236 9.44 2.44 7.18
N LEU A 237 10.26 1.54 6.64
CA LEU A 237 11.53 1.90 6.00
C LEU A 237 11.32 2.77 4.76
N ASP A 238 10.31 2.47 3.95
CA ASP A 238 9.97 3.26 2.77
C ASP A 238 9.51 4.67 3.14
N VAL A 239 8.67 4.82 4.17
CA VAL A 239 8.22 6.14 4.66
C VAL A 239 9.40 6.94 5.21
N VAL A 240 10.26 6.33 6.03
CA VAL A 240 11.45 7.02 6.56
C VAL A 240 12.36 7.50 5.43
N ALA A 241 12.63 6.64 4.45
CA ALA A 241 13.44 7.00 3.29
C ALA A 241 12.78 8.11 2.43
N ALA A 242 11.47 8.01 2.22
CA ALA A 242 10.72 8.97 1.43
C ALA A 242 10.68 10.37 2.06
N LEU A 243 10.68 10.47 3.38
CA LEU A 243 10.62 11.76 4.07
C LEU A 243 11.99 12.44 4.23
N HIS A 244 13.09 11.73 4.00
CA HIS A 244 14.46 12.20 4.30
C HIS A 244 14.80 13.57 3.70
N ASP A 245 14.47 13.80 2.42
CA ASP A 245 14.79 15.03 1.70
C ASP A 245 13.54 15.92 1.49
N THR A 246 12.62 15.91 2.44
CA THR A 246 11.37 16.66 2.39
C THR A 246 11.23 17.63 3.56
N PRO A 247 10.23 18.51 3.58
CA PRO A 247 9.93 19.35 4.75
C PRO A 247 9.66 18.55 6.04
N PHE A 248 9.38 17.26 5.93
CA PHE A 248 9.10 16.37 7.06
C PHE A 248 10.32 15.55 7.52
N ALA A 249 11.53 15.82 7.01
CA ALA A 249 12.74 15.03 7.28
C ALA A 249 13.09 14.90 8.78
N ASN A 250 12.72 15.88 9.59
CA ASN A 250 13.09 15.93 11.00
C ASN A 250 11.98 15.47 11.96
N ILE A 251 10.82 15.06 11.47
CA ILE A 251 9.75 14.58 12.36
C ILE A 251 10.02 13.14 12.79
N PRO A 252 9.71 12.79 14.05
CA PRO A 252 9.83 11.41 14.51
C PRO A 252 8.89 10.48 13.74
N VAL A 253 9.44 9.34 13.30
CA VAL A 253 8.66 8.26 12.68
C VAL A 253 8.82 7.00 13.51
N TYR A 254 7.70 6.43 13.95
CA TYR A 254 7.64 5.22 14.78
C TYR A 254 7.14 4.05 13.93
N GLY A 255 7.68 2.84 14.17
CA GLY A 255 7.27 1.62 13.46
C GLY A 255 6.48 0.66 14.34
N GLY A 256 5.26 0.33 13.96
CA GLY A 256 4.39 -0.61 14.66
C GLY A 256 4.09 -1.86 13.86
N ARG A 257 4.07 -3.01 14.51
CA ARG A 257 3.64 -4.28 13.91
C ARG A 257 2.28 -4.67 14.46
N TYR A 258 1.41 -5.13 13.57
CA TYR A 258 0.05 -5.52 13.92
C TYR A 258 -0.43 -6.70 13.07
N GLY A 259 -1.47 -7.38 13.52
CA GLY A 259 -2.34 -8.21 12.68
C GLY A 259 -1.71 -9.45 12.05
N LEU A 260 -0.50 -9.88 12.47
CA LEU A 260 0.14 -11.09 11.95
C LEU A 260 -0.74 -12.30 12.23
N GLY A 261 -0.87 -13.18 11.23
CA GLY A 261 -1.72 -14.35 11.34
C GLY A 261 -3.19 -14.01 11.61
N SER A 262 -3.67 -12.86 11.11
CA SER A 262 -5.01 -12.31 11.37
C SER A 262 -5.33 -12.05 12.84
N LYS A 263 -4.32 -11.77 13.68
CA LYS A 263 -4.60 -11.28 15.04
C LYS A 263 -5.47 -10.02 14.97
N ASP A 264 -6.52 -9.99 15.79
CA ASP A 264 -7.47 -8.87 15.79
C ASP A 264 -6.82 -7.54 16.18
N THR A 265 -7.27 -6.49 15.52
CA THR A 265 -6.91 -5.09 15.81
C THR A 265 -8.22 -4.32 15.95
N ASN A 266 -8.42 -3.72 17.12
CA ASN A 266 -9.61 -2.97 17.46
C ASN A 266 -9.27 -1.48 17.69
N PRO A 267 -10.28 -0.58 17.82
CA PRO A 267 -10.05 0.85 18.06
C PRO A 267 -9.17 1.14 19.28
N GLY A 268 -9.31 0.41 20.39
CA GLY A 268 -8.46 0.59 21.58
C GLY A 268 -6.97 0.35 21.32
N HIS A 269 -6.63 -0.59 20.42
CA HIS A 269 -5.26 -0.79 19.96
C HIS A 269 -4.77 0.41 19.12
N ILE A 270 -5.61 0.99 18.28
CA ILE A 270 -5.24 2.16 17.46
C ILE A 270 -5.12 3.41 18.33
N ILE A 271 -6.00 3.61 19.33
CA ILE A 271 -5.85 4.68 20.31
C ILE A 271 -4.48 4.59 21.00
N SER A 272 -4.05 3.38 21.39
CA SER A 272 -2.74 3.21 22.04
C SER A 272 -1.56 3.59 21.14
N VAL A 273 -1.69 3.49 19.80
CA VAL A 273 -0.69 4.00 18.86
C VAL A 273 -0.59 5.52 18.93
N PHE A 274 -1.73 6.23 18.96
CA PHE A 274 -1.74 7.68 19.11
C PHE A 274 -1.18 8.09 20.48
N ARG A 275 -1.55 7.40 21.56
CA ARG A 275 -1.00 7.65 22.92
C ARG A 275 0.51 7.40 22.99
N ASN A 276 1.03 6.41 22.28
CA ASN A 276 2.47 6.21 22.20
C ASN A 276 3.19 7.40 21.57
N MET A 277 2.61 8.02 20.54
CA MET A 277 3.18 9.22 19.94
C MET A 277 3.23 10.41 20.92
N GLU A 278 2.29 10.48 21.86
CA GLU A 278 2.21 11.54 22.87
C GLU A 278 3.05 11.27 24.12
N ALA A 279 3.45 10.04 24.33
CA ALA A 279 4.21 9.65 25.51
C ALA A 279 5.54 10.42 25.63
N ALA A 280 5.99 10.67 26.88
CA ALA A 280 7.28 11.31 27.13
C ALA A 280 8.46 10.47 26.60
N GLU A 281 8.34 9.15 26.68
CA GLU A 281 9.28 8.16 26.15
C GLU A 281 8.57 7.17 25.22
N PRO A 282 8.31 7.56 23.96
CA PRO A 282 7.59 6.70 23.04
C PRO A 282 8.40 5.47 22.65
N LYS A 283 7.75 4.31 22.54
CA LYS A 283 8.37 3.13 21.95
C LYS A 283 8.59 3.39 20.46
N LYS A 284 9.84 3.41 20.02
CA LYS A 284 10.21 3.67 18.62
C LYS A 284 9.85 2.51 17.69
N ARG A 285 9.87 1.30 18.23
CA ARG A 285 9.41 0.05 17.61
C ARG A 285 8.48 -0.62 18.59
N PHE A 286 7.27 -0.92 18.14
CA PHE A 286 6.27 -1.49 19.02
C PHE A 286 5.44 -2.57 18.30
N THR A 287 4.70 -3.30 19.09
CA THR A 287 3.62 -4.19 18.64
C THR A 287 2.32 -3.75 19.29
N ILE A 288 1.19 -4.15 18.72
CA ILE A 288 -0.14 -4.02 19.33
C ILE A 288 -0.83 -5.39 19.34
N ALA A 289 -1.78 -5.55 20.24
CA ALA A 289 -2.61 -6.75 20.38
C ALA A 289 -1.87 -8.03 20.84
N ILE A 290 -0.69 -7.91 21.45
CA ILE A 290 -0.02 -9.02 22.14
C ILE A 290 -0.12 -8.78 23.64
N GLU A 291 -0.80 -9.69 24.37
CA GLU A 291 -0.99 -9.58 25.82
C GLU A 291 0.17 -10.22 26.61
N ASP A 292 0.59 -11.41 26.20
CA ASP A 292 1.72 -12.17 26.76
C ASP A 292 3.04 -11.84 26.02
N ASP A 293 3.35 -10.55 25.96
CA ASP A 293 4.48 -10.03 25.19
C ASP A 293 5.83 -10.24 25.90
N VAL A 294 6.53 -11.30 25.52
CA VAL A 294 7.88 -11.61 26.01
C VAL A 294 8.95 -10.61 25.53
N THR A 295 8.66 -9.79 24.56
CA THR A 295 9.58 -8.77 24.05
C THR A 295 9.44 -7.43 24.74
N HIS A 296 8.36 -7.22 25.49
CA HIS A 296 7.99 -5.96 26.15
C HIS A 296 7.84 -4.77 25.19
N LEU A 297 7.53 -5.05 23.92
CA LEU A 297 7.32 -4.03 22.87
C LEU A 297 5.85 -3.69 22.67
N SER A 298 4.92 -4.50 23.15
CA SER A 298 3.49 -4.25 22.96
C SER A 298 3.03 -3.00 23.71
N LEU A 299 2.15 -2.25 23.05
CA LEU A 299 1.45 -1.14 23.68
C LEU A 299 0.28 -1.68 24.50
N PRO A 300 -0.03 -1.10 25.67
CA PRO A 300 -1.23 -1.45 26.39
C PRO A 300 -2.47 -1.05 25.60
N VAL A 301 -3.53 -1.85 25.69
CA VAL A 301 -4.82 -1.47 25.10
C VAL A 301 -5.38 -0.26 25.85
N SER A 302 -5.82 0.76 25.11
CA SER A 302 -6.56 1.89 25.68
C SER A 302 -8.02 1.48 25.90
N GLU A 303 -8.54 1.77 27.09
CA GLU A 303 -9.95 1.59 27.41
C GLU A 303 -10.82 2.69 26.82
#